data_7475283daee9e8af354cb1f07664efb3
#
_entry.id   7475283daee9e8af354cb1f07664efb3
#
_cell.length_a   1.000
_cell.length_b   1.000
_cell.length_c   1.000
_cell.angle_alpha   90.00
_cell.angle_beta   90.00
_cell.angle_gamma   90.00
#
_symmetry.space_group_name_H-M   'P 1'
#
loop_
_entity.id
_entity.type
_entity.pdbx_description
1 polymer ?
#
loop_
_entity_poly.entity_id
_entity_poly.type
_entity_poly.pdbx_seq_one_letter_code
_entity_poly.pdbx_strand_id
1 'polypeptide(L)'
;IEGCARHIDKIIEKYKGKPLYCLKIDITKYYPSINHEVLKKIVRRKIKDKDLLWLLDEIIDSAEGLPIGNYLSQYLANLFLCYFMHRVNEVLKLDAAEYADDITFFSSSKEQLREAFKEIRKMIEDELKLKIKGNYQIFPIAANRYDKHGRALDYVGYKFYRNQKLIRKSIKKNFCHTVSRLNRRTPLLDAKAYKQAVAPWLGWAKHS
;
A
#
# COMPACT_ATOMS: atom_id res chain seq x y z
N ILE A 1 8.05 1.74 -1.77
CA ILE A 1 7.95 0.29 -1.50
C ILE A 1 8.77 -0.09 -0.27
N GLU A 2 10.06 0.24 -0.22
CA GLU A 2 10.95 -0.11 0.91
C GLU A 2 10.46 0.45 2.26
N GLY A 3 10.05 1.71 2.30
CA GLY A 3 9.48 2.33 3.50
C GLY A 3 8.24 1.59 4.01
N CYS A 4 7.33 1.22 3.12
CA CYS A 4 6.14 0.44 3.46
C CYS A 4 6.50 -0.95 3.96
N ALA A 5 7.45 -1.64 3.33
CA ALA A 5 7.90 -2.96 3.77
C ALA A 5 8.50 -2.91 5.18
N ARG A 6 9.37 -1.94 5.47
CA ARG A 6 9.93 -1.71 6.81
C ARG A 6 8.87 -1.36 7.85
N HIS A 7 7.83 -0.62 7.45
CA HIS A 7 6.72 -0.30 8.34
C HIS A 7 5.94 -1.55 8.74
N ILE A 8 5.63 -2.45 7.79
CA ILE A 8 5.01 -3.75 8.08
C ILE A 8 5.89 -4.60 9.00
N ASP A 9 7.21 -4.66 8.76
CA ASP A 9 8.15 -5.39 9.63
C ASP A 9 8.07 -4.88 11.09
N LYS A 10 8.02 -3.55 11.29
CA LYS A 10 7.87 -2.95 12.63
C LYS A 10 6.53 -3.32 13.29
N ILE A 11 5.44 -3.32 12.52
CA ILE A 11 4.13 -3.74 13.02
C ILE A 11 4.19 -5.21 13.46
N ILE A 12 4.73 -6.10 12.63
CA ILE A 12 4.85 -7.53 12.97
C ILE A 12 5.67 -7.73 14.26
N GLU A 13 6.80 -7.03 14.40
CA GLU A 13 7.64 -7.11 15.61
C GLU A 13 6.91 -6.60 16.86
N LYS A 14 6.12 -5.52 16.75
CA LYS A 14 5.28 -5.00 17.86
C LYS A 14 4.29 -6.05 18.39
N TYR A 15 3.82 -6.96 17.53
CA TYR A 15 2.88 -8.03 17.90
C TYR A 15 3.58 -9.38 18.20
N LYS A 16 4.89 -9.38 18.38
CA LYS A 16 5.63 -10.60 18.75
C LYS A 16 5.06 -11.21 20.04
N GLY A 17 4.84 -12.52 20.04
CA GLY A 17 4.24 -13.23 21.18
C GLY A 17 2.72 -13.07 21.32
N LYS A 18 2.04 -12.25 20.49
CA LYS A 18 0.59 -12.07 20.51
C LYS A 18 -0.03 -12.56 19.20
N PRO A 19 -1.32 -12.91 19.16
CA PRO A 19 -2.02 -13.10 17.89
C PRO A 19 -1.91 -11.85 17.01
N LEU A 20 -1.85 -12.04 15.70
CA LEU A 20 -1.84 -10.92 14.75
C LEU A 20 -2.82 -11.19 13.62
N TYR A 21 -3.85 -10.36 13.54
CA TYR A 21 -4.84 -10.36 12.48
C TYR A 21 -4.63 -9.15 11.58
N CYS A 22 -4.95 -9.32 10.31
CA CYS A 22 -4.92 -8.26 9.31
C CYS A 22 -6.32 -8.12 8.68
N LEU A 23 -6.83 -6.89 8.64
CA LEU A 23 -7.91 -6.48 7.77
C LEU A 23 -7.25 -5.84 6.55
N LYS A 24 -7.51 -6.40 5.37
CA LYS A 24 -7.05 -5.85 4.10
C LYS A 24 -8.24 -5.36 3.29
N ILE A 25 -8.18 -4.11 2.83
CA ILE A 25 -9.17 -3.49 1.95
C ILE A 25 -8.50 -2.93 0.70
N ASP A 26 -9.26 -2.91 -0.37
CA ASP A 26 -8.91 -2.26 -1.65
C ASP A 26 -9.95 -1.20 -1.98
N ILE A 27 -9.54 -0.04 -2.47
CA ILE A 27 -10.44 1.00 -2.96
C ILE A 27 -10.70 0.81 -4.46
N THR A 28 -11.95 0.97 -4.87
CA THR A 28 -12.33 0.83 -6.27
C THR A 28 -11.86 2.05 -7.05
N LYS A 29 -11.05 1.83 -8.11
CA LYS A 29 -10.56 2.87 -9.02
C LYS A 29 -10.07 4.13 -8.27
N TYR A 30 -9.17 3.97 -7.30
CA TYR A 30 -8.79 5.00 -6.33
C TYR A 30 -8.58 6.38 -6.96
N TYR A 31 -7.63 6.56 -7.87
CA TYR A 31 -7.32 7.85 -8.49
C TYR A 31 -8.53 8.47 -9.24
N PRO A 32 -9.22 7.74 -10.11
CA PRO A 32 -10.43 8.27 -10.78
C PRO A 32 -11.60 8.55 -9.84
N SER A 33 -11.64 7.93 -8.66
CA SER A 33 -12.76 8.08 -7.72
C SER A 33 -12.53 9.18 -6.68
N ILE A 34 -11.37 9.86 -6.69
CA ILE A 34 -11.10 10.94 -5.74
C ILE A 34 -12.06 12.10 -6.00
N ASN A 35 -12.86 12.44 -4.99
CA ASN A 35 -13.80 13.55 -5.06
C ASN A 35 -13.06 14.89 -4.90
N HIS A 36 -13.17 15.76 -5.90
CA HIS A 36 -12.48 17.05 -5.96
C HIS A 36 -12.87 17.98 -4.82
N GLU A 37 -14.16 18.06 -4.48
CA GLU A 37 -14.64 18.93 -3.40
C GLU A 37 -14.05 18.51 -2.04
N VAL A 38 -13.98 17.21 -1.79
CA VAL A 38 -13.37 16.69 -0.56
C VAL A 38 -11.87 16.96 -0.56
N LEU A 39 -11.17 16.70 -1.68
CA LEU A 39 -9.74 16.94 -1.82
C LEU A 39 -9.40 18.42 -1.63
N LYS A 40 -10.11 19.33 -2.29
CA LYS A 40 -9.91 20.78 -2.16
C LYS A 40 -10.11 21.25 -0.72
N LYS A 41 -11.11 20.72 0.00
CA LYS A 41 -11.29 20.99 1.43
C LYS A 41 -10.08 20.54 2.26
N ILE A 42 -9.53 19.37 1.97
CA ILE A 42 -8.34 18.82 2.64
C ILE A 42 -7.12 19.69 2.35
N VAL A 43 -6.87 20.05 1.10
CA VAL A 43 -5.76 20.92 0.68
C VAL A 43 -5.80 22.27 1.41
N ARG A 44 -6.98 22.90 1.47
CA ARG A 44 -7.19 24.20 2.12
C ARG A 44 -6.96 24.18 3.64
N ARG A 45 -6.94 23.01 4.27
CA ARG A 45 -6.54 22.91 5.71
C ARG A 45 -5.05 23.20 5.90
N LYS A 46 -4.20 22.85 4.92
CA LYS A 46 -2.74 22.97 5.00
C LYS A 46 -2.19 24.18 4.25
N ILE A 47 -2.75 24.51 3.12
CA ILE A 47 -2.28 25.57 2.21
C ILE A 47 -3.23 26.76 2.34
N LYS A 48 -2.67 27.97 2.51
CA LYS A 48 -3.42 29.23 2.63
C LYS A 48 -3.10 30.23 1.54
N ASP A 49 -2.00 30.05 0.82
CA ASP A 49 -1.62 30.87 -0.31
C ASP A 49 -2.64 30.75 -1.45
N LYS A 50 -3.15 31.90 -1.92
CA LYS A 50 -4.26 31.94 -2.87
C LYS A 50 -3.83 31.54 -4.29
N ASP A 51 -2.63 31.93 -4.70
CA ASP A 51 -2.13 31.64 -6.05
C ASP A 51 -1.80 30.15 -6.18
N LEU A 52 -1.19 29.59 -5.12
CA LEU A 52 -0.96 28.14 -5.05
C LEU A 52 -2.27 27.35 -5.00
N LEU A 53 -3.27 27.81 -4.26
CA LEU A 53 -4.58 27.16 -4.21
C LEU A 53 -5.27 27.18 -5.56
N TRP A 54 -5.20 28.32 -6.28
CA TRP A 54 -5.72 28.43 -7.64
C TRP A 54 -5.03 27.41 -8.57
N LEU A 55 -3.68 27.36 -8.55
CA LEU A 55 -2.93 26.41 -9.38
C LEU A 55 -3.29 24.95 -9.06
N LEU A 56 -3.44 24.60 -7.77
CA LEU A 56 -3.82 23.26 -7.36
C LEU A 56 -5.24 22.91 -7.78
N ASP A 57 -6.18 23.84 -7.72
CA ASP A 57 -7.54 23.66 -8.19
C ASP A 57 -7.58 23.38 -9.71
N GLU A 58 -6.82 24.12 -10.53
CA GLU A 58 -6.69 23.88 -11.96
C GLU A 58 -6.15 22.45 -12.26
N ILE A 59 -5.15 22.03 -11.50
CA ILE A 59 -4.57 20.68 -11.65
C ILE A 59 -5.58 19.60 -11.23
N ILE A 60 -6.29 19.79 -10.11
CA ILE A 60 -7.30 18.86 -9.62
C ILE A 60 -8.44 18.74 -10.61
N ASP A 61 -8.91 19.85 -11.17
CA ASP A 61 -10.05 19.89 -12.10
C ASP A 61 -9.69 19.48 -13.54
N SER A 62 -8.42 19.25 -13.84
CA SER A 62 -7.94 18.92 -15.19
C SER A 62 -8.39 17.55 -15.71
N ALA A 63 -8.94 16.67 -14.86
CA ALA A 63 -9.44 15.34 -15.21
C ALA A 63 -10.51 14.88 -14.24
N GLU A 64 -11.24 13.83 -14.58
CA GLU A 64 -12.12 13.12 -13.65
C GLU A 64 -11.27 12.41 -12.58
N GLY A 65 -11.46 12.73 -11.30
CA GLY A 65 -10.60 12.31 -10.21
C GLY A 65 -9.20 12.94 -10.30
N LEU A 66 -8.13 12.18 -10.02
CA LEU A 66 -6.76 12.65 -10.20
C LEU A 66 -6.13 12.06 -11.46
N PRO A 67 -5.48 12.90 -12.30
CA PRO A 67 -4.89 12.44 -13.55
C PRO A 67 -3.74 11.46 -13.28
N ILE A 68 -3.77 10.29 -13.94
CA ILE A 68 -2.71 9.30 -13.88
C ILE A 68 -1.52 9.78 -14.69
N GLY A 69 -0.31 9.69 -14.12
CA GLY A 69 0.93 10.12 -14.79
C GLY A 69 1.38 11.54 -14.43
N ASN A 70 0.56 12.34 -13.77
CA ASN A 70 1.00 13.60 -13.19
C ASN A 70 1.71 13.32 -11.85
N TYR A 71 2.91 13.86 -11.69
CA TYR A 71 3.73 13.68 -10.48
C TYR A 71 3.01 14.14 -9.20
N LEU A 72 2.26 15.25 -9.29
CA LEU A 72 1.53 15.81 -8.15
C LEU A 72 0.35 14.94 -7.70
N SER A 73 -0.24 14.17 -8.62
CA SER A 73 -1.38 13.29 -8.29
C SER A 73 -1.08 12.30 -7.19
N GLN A 74 0.14 11.77 -7.12
CA GLN A 74 0.53 10.85 -6.06
C GLN A 74 0.55 11.54 -4.69
N TYR A 75 1.05 12.77 -4.62
CA TYR A 75 1.06 13.55 -3.37
C TYR A 75 -0.35 13.93 -2.92
N LEU A 76 -1.20 14.37 -3.84
CA LEU A 76 -2.59 14.71 -3.56
C LEU A 76 -3.39 13.47 -3.11
N ALA A 77 -3.16 12.31 -3.73
CA ALA A 77 -3.78 11.06 -3.32
C ALA A 77 -3.35 10.65 -1.91
N ASN A 78 -2.06 10.72 -1.57
CA ASN A 78 -1.60 10.46 -0.21
C ASN A 78 -2.16 11.46 0.81
N LEU A 79 -2.23 12.75 0.45
CA LEU A 79 -2.83 13.79 1.29
C LEU A 79 -4.33 13.52 1.51
N PHE A 80 -5.02 13.00 0.51
CA PHE A 80 -6.45 12.68 0.58
C PHE A 80 -6.76 11.63 1.66
N LEU A 81 -5.92 10.61 1.84
CA LEU A 81 -6.07 9.58 2.87
C LEU A 81 -5.44 9.98 4.21
N CYS A 82 -4.58 10.99 4.25
CA CYS A 82 -3.78 11.33 5.44
C CYS A 82 -4.65 11.51 6.70
N TYR A 83 -5.73 12.30 6.63
CA TYR A 83 -6.60 12.53 7.78
C TYR A 83 -7.38 11.30 8.21
N PHE A 84 -7.79 10.48 7.26
CA PHE A 84 -8.41 9.19 7.53
C PHE A 84 -7.46 8.27 8.29
N MET A 85 -6.21 8.14 7.82
CA MET A 85 -5.19 7.31 8.47
C MET A 85 -4.85 7.81 9.88
N HIS A 86 -4.76 9.14 10.09
CA HIS A 86 -4.62 9.72 11.43
C HIS A 86 -5.77 9.32 12.36
N ARG A 87 -7.01 9.43 11.91
CA ARG A 87 -8.18 9.04 12.71
C ARG A 87 -8.17 7.55 13.05
N VAL A 88 -7.79 6.69 12.12
CA VAL A 88 -7.64 5.24 12.37
C VAL A 88 -6.62 4.99 13.48
N ASN A 89 -5.47 5.63 13.40
CA ASN A 89 -4.41 5.44 14.41
C ASN A 89 -4.79 6.04 15.78
N GLU A 90 -5.36 7.24 15.80
CA GLU A 90 -5.61 7.99 17.04
C GLU A 90 -6.91 7.61 17.72
N VAL A 91 -7.98 7.35 16.96
CA VAL A 91 -9.32 7.06 17.50
C VAL A 91 -9.55 5.55 17.61
N LEU A 92 -9.33 4.80 16.52
CA LEU A 92 -9.55 3.36 16.50
C LEU A 92 -8.38 2.58 17.13
N LYS A 93 -7.24 3.25 17.38
CA LYS A 93 -6.02 2.66 17.98
C LYS A 93 -5.53 1.42 17.24
N LEU A 94 -5.67 1.42 15.90
CA LEU A 94 -5.19 0.37 15.03
C LEU A 94 -3.86 0.76 14.40
N ASP A 95 -2.92 -0.18 14.34
CA ASP A 95 -1.78 -0.05 13.46
C ASP A 95 -2.26 -0.24 12.02
N ALA A 96 -1.79 0.61 11.11
CA ALA A 96 -2.24 0.59 9.74
C ALA A 96 -1.08 0.90 8.77
N ALA A 97 -1.18 0.37 7.55
CA ALA A 97 -0.28 0.73 6.46
C ALA A 97 -1.08 0.95 5.19
N GLU A 98 -0.68 1.97 4.41
CA GLU A 98 -1.29 2.31 3.13
C GLU A 98 -0.24 2.34 2.01
N TYR A 99 -0.65 1.90 0.84
CA TYR A 99 0.08 2.08 -0.40
C TYR A 99 -0.93 2.29 -1.53
N ALA A 100 -1.19 3.57 -1.84
CA ALA A 100 -2.24 3.98 -2.76
C ALA A 100 -3.63 3.40 -2.35
N ASP A 101 -4.19 2.50 -3.16
CA ASP A 101 -5.49 1.86 -2.94
C ASP A 101 -5.46 0.62 -2.04
N ASP A 102 -4.27 0.10 -1.72
CA ASP A 102 -4.06 -1.10 -0.89
C ASP A 102 -3.84 -0.68 0.57
N ILE A 103 -4.87 -0.82 1.41
CA ILE A 103 -4.83 -0.40 2.81
C ILE A 103 -4.98 -1.62 3.73
N THR A 104 -4.14 -1.69 4.75
CA THR A 104 -4.13 -2.79 5.71
C THR A 104 -4.16 -2.27 7.14
N PHE A 105 -4.92 -2.95 8.01
CA PHE A 105 -5.06 -2.64 9.43
C PHE A 105 -4.73 -3.87 10.25
N PHE A 106 -4.16 -3.68 11.43
CA PHE A 106 -3.64 -4.75 12.26
C PHE A 106 -4.18 -4.67 13.68
N SER A 107 -4.47 -5.84 14.26
CA SER A 107 -4.87 -5.97 15.67
C SER A 107 -4.54 -7.38 16.19
N SER A 108 -4.47 -7.52 17.50
CA SER A 108 -4.44 -8.83 18.18
C SER A 108 -5.82 -9.48 18.28
N SER A 109 -6.92 -8.76 18.00
CA SER A 109 -8.30 -9.26 18.05
C SER A 109 -8.96 -9.15 16.67
N LYS A 110 -9.55 -10.25 16.23
CA LYS A 110 -10.36 -10.30 15.00
C LYS A 110 -11.67 -9.52 15.16
N GLU A 111 -12.24 -9.56 16.35
CA GLU A 111 -13.48 -8.86 16.71
C GLU A 111 -13.28 -7.36 16.64
N GLN A 112 -12.17 -6.84 17.20
CA GLN A 112 -11.81 -5.43 17.09
C GLN A 112 -11.73 -4.97 15.63
N LEU A 113 -11.11 -5.77 14.74
CA LEU A 113 -11.04 -5.43 13.30
C LEU A 113 -12.43 -5.44 12.63
N ARG A 114 -13.34 -6.32 13.05
CA ARG A 114 -14.72 -6.35 12.51
C ARG A 114 -15.52 -5.11 12.91
N GLU A 115 -15.40 -4.70 14.16
CA GLU A 115 -16.06 -3.48 14.66
C GLU A 115 -15.46 -2.23 14.02
N ALA A 116 -14.13 -2.13 14.02
CA ALA A 116 -13.41 -1.03 13.37
C ALA A 116 -13.73 -0.93 11.88
N PHE A 117 -13.95 -2.05 11.19
CA PHE A 117 -14.29 -2.04 9.77
C PHE A 117 -15.61 -1.32 9.48
N LYS A 118 -16.57 -1.34 10.39
CA LYS A 118 -17.84 -0.59 10.23
C LYS A 118 -17.56 0.91 10.20
N GLU A 119 -16.74 1.39 11.13
CA GLU A 119 -16.33 2.81 11.22
C GLU A 119 -15.42 3.21 10.04
N ILE A 120 -14.46 2.36 9.67
CA ILE A 120 -13.58 2.56 8.51
C ILE A 120 -14.42 2.70 7.23
N ARG A 121 -15.40 1.82 7.04
CA ARG A 121 -16.29 1.89 5.87
C ARG A 121 -17.06 3.20 5.85
N LYS A 122 -17.63 3.62 6.98
CA LYS A 122 -18.35 4.89 7.09
C LYS A 122 -17.46 6.09 6.75
N MET A 123 -16.24 6.12 7.28
CA MET A 123 -15.27 7.18 6.96
C MET A 123 -14.92 7.22 5.47
N ILE A 124 -14.69 6.06 4.86
CA ILE A 124 -14.31 5.96 3.44
C ILE A 124 -15.50 6.27 2.52
N GLU A 125 -16.66 5.70 2.78
CA GLU A 125 -17.84 5.82 1.87
C GLU A 125 -18.58 7.13 2.10
N ASP A 126 -18.80 7.56 3.34
CA ASP A 126 -19.60 8.75 3.64
C ASP A 126 -18.78 10.04 3.63
N GLU A 127 -17.57 10.05 4.16
CA GLU A 127 -16.78 11.27 4.29
C GLU A 127 -15.86 11.49 3.06
N LEU A 128 -15.15 10.44 2.61
CA LEU A 128 -14.23 10.53 1.47
C LEU A 128 -14.92 10.29 0.12
N LYS A 129 -16.17 9.80 0.13
CA LYS A 129 -16.95 9.47 -1.10
C LYS A 129 -16.24 8.42 -1.97
N LEU A 130 -15.43 7.56 -1.37
CA LEU A 130 -14.78 6.43 -2.04
C LEU A 130 -15.57 5.14 -1.83
N LYS A 131 -15.33 4.13 -2.66
CA LYS A 131 -15.98 2.83 -2.58
C LYS A 131 -14.97 1.73 -2.27
N ILE A 132 -15.21 0.97 -1.18
CA ILE A 132 -14.41 -0.22 -0.85
C ILE A 132 -14.85 -1.37 -1.76
N LYS A 133 -13.89 -2.13 -2.31
CA LYS A 133 -14.18 -3.36 -3.05
C LYS A 133 -14.78 -4.42 -2.13
N GLY A 134 -15.75 -5.18 -2.64
CA GLY A 134 -16.46 -6.21 -1.86
C GLY A 134 -15.59 -7.39 -1.40
N ASN A 135 -14.36 -7.51 -1.89
CA ASN A 135 -13.41 -8.59 -1.60
C ASN A 135 -12.49 -8.32 -0.39
N TYR A 136 -12.87 -7.41 0.51
CA TYR A 136 -12.12 -7.19 1.75
C TYR A 136 -11.97 -8.47 2.57
N GLN A 137 -10.91 -8.57 3.35
CA GLN A 137 -10.56 -9.82 4.03
C GLN A 137 -10.01 -9.55 5.43
N ILE A 138 -10.50 -10.34 6.42
CA ILE A 138 -9.94 -10.37 7.76
C ILE A 138 -9.37 -11.77 8.01
N PHE A 139 -8.06 -11.86 8.28
CA PHE A 139 -7.38 -13.13 8.44
C PHE A 139 -6.23 -13.06 9.44
N PRO A 140 -5.88 -14.18 10.10
CA PRO A 140 -4.68 -14.27 10.91
C PRO A 140 -3.43 -14.31 10.01
N ILE A 141 -2.37 -13.61 10.41
CA ILE A 141 -1.08 -13.69 9.72
C ILE A 141 -0.36 -14.97 10.18
N ALA A 142 -0.05 -15.84 9.23
CA ALA A 142 0.65 -17.09 9.46
C ALA A 142 2.06 -16.87 10.02
N ALA A 143 2.55 -17.80 10.85
CA ALA A 143 3.91 -17.77 11.37
C ALA A 143 4.96 -17.91 10.27
N ASN A 144 4.75 -18.82 9.34
CA ASN A 144 5.61 -19.07 8.19
C ASN A 144 4.80 -19.69 7.03
N ARG A 145 5.46 -20.02 5.92
CA ARG A 145 4.81 -20.58 4.71
C ARG A 145 4.16 -21.96 4.89
N TYR A 146 4.47 -22.66 5.97
CA TYR A 146 3.95 -24.01 6.26
C TYR A 146 2.82 -23.98 7.28
N ASP A 147 2.59 -22.84 7.93
CA ASP A 147 1.51 -22.67 8.89
C ASP A 147 0.15 -22.66 8.17
N LYS A 148 -0.73 -23.59 8.60
CA LYS A 148 -2.09 -23.77 8.05
C LYS A 148 -3.16 -22.95 8.77
N HIS A 149 -2.82 -22.33 9.91
CA HIS A 149 -3.77 -21.57 10.75
C HIS A 149 -3.89 -20.10 10.35
N GLY A 150 -3.15 -19.66 9.33
CA GLY A 150 -3.17 -18.32 8.82
C GLY A 150 -2.69 -18.26 7.38
N ARG A 151 -2.46 -17.05 6.91
CA ARG A 151 -1.86 -16.83 5.60
C ARG A 151 -0.89 -15.65 5.61
N ALA A 152 -0.05 -15.55 4.58
CA ALA A 152 0.79 -14.39 4.38
C ALA A 152 -0.04 -13.14 4.06
N LEU A 153 0.38 -12.00 4.57
CA LEU A 153 0.00 -10.71 4.00
C LEU A 153 0.78 -10.49 2.70
N ASP A 154 0.07 -10.45 1.57
CA ASP A 154 0.63 -10.09 0.26
C ASP A 154 0.53 -8.58 0.09
N TYR A 155 1.67 -7.86 0.21
CA TYR A 155 1.72 -6.41 0.22
C TYR A 155 3.01 -5.89 -0.41
N VAL A 156 2.93 -4.85 -1.22
CA VAL A 156 4.05 -4.18 -1.91
C VAL A 156 5.11 -5.12 -2.51
N GLY A 157 4.67 -6.27 -3.04
CA GLY A 157 5.56 -7.23 -3.72
C GLY A 157 6.21 -8.28 -2.82
N TYR A 158 5.91 -8.27 -1.53
CA TYR A 158 6.35 -9.27 -0.57
C TYR A 158 5.18 -10.07 -0.01
N LYS A 159 5.49 -11.26 0.52
CA LYS A 159 4.63 -12.06 1.38
C LYS A 159 5.18 -11.99 2.79
N PHE A 160 4.49 -11.28 3.67
CA PHE A 160 4.86 -11.14 5.07
C PHE A 160 4.20 -12.24 5.88
N TYR A 161 5.01 -12.90 6.67
CA TYR A 161 4.64 -13.84 7.72
C TYR A 161 5.14 -13.28 9.05
N ARG A 162 4.76 -13.87 10.17
CA ARG A 162 5.21 -13.41 11.49
C ARG A 162 6.72 -13.62 11.71
N ASN A 163 7.29 -14.68 11.15
CA ASN A 163 8.68 -15.09 11.37
C ASN A 163 9.53 -15.05 10.11
N GLN A 164 8.97 -14.68 8.96
CA GLN A 164 9.72 -14.60 7.70
C GLN A 164 9.06 -13.64 6.71
N LYS A 165 9.86 -13.11 5.82
CA LYS A 165 9.42 -12.31 4.67
C LYS A 165 9.94 -12.94 3.39
N LEU A 166 9.10 -13.08 2.37
CA LEU A 166 9.45 -13.69 1.09
C LEU A 166 9.07 -12.75 -0.04
N ILE A 167 9.90 -12.71 -1.07
CA ILE A 167 9.55 -12.02 -2.33
C ILE A 167 8.35 -12.75 -2.98
N ARG A 168 7.42 -11.99 -3.52
CA ARG A 168 6.28 -12.53 -4.29
C ARG A 168 6.78 -13.44 -5.41
N LYS A 169 6.16 -14.63 -5.56
CA LYS A 169 6.57 -15.66 -6.54
C LYS A 169 6.64 -15.12 -7.97
N SER A 170 5.74 -14.23 -8.37
CA SER A 170 5.76 -13.60 -9.70
C SER A 170 7.02 -12.76 -9.93
N ILE A 171 7.44 -11.97 -8.95
CA ILE A 171 8.67 -11.17 -9.02
C ILE A 171 9.89 -12.09 -9.15
N LYS A 172 9.99 -13.12 -8.29
CA LYS A 172 11.07 -14.13 -8.38
C LYS A 172 11.10 -14.82 -9.74
N LYS A 173 9.93 -15.23 -10.25
CA LYS A 173 9.83 -15.88 -11.57
C LYS A 173 10.31 -14.96 -12.70
N ASN A 174 9.88 -13.70 -12.69
CA ASN A 174 10.31 -12.71 -13.68
C ASN A 174 11.81 -12.45 -13.63
N PHE A 175 12.40 -12.39 -12.43
CA PHE A 175 13.84 -12.30 -12.26
C PHE A 175 14.56 -13.51 -12.92
N CYS A 176 14.14 -14.75 -12.58
CA CYS A 176 14.73 -15.95 -13.16
C CYS A 176 14.62 -15.98 -14.69
N HIS A 177 13.48 -15.56 -15.25
CA HIS A 177 13.31 -15.43 -16.71
C HIS A 177 14.25 -14.40 -17.33
N THR A 178 14.41 -13.24 -16.66
CA THR A 178 15.33 -12.20 -17.13
C THR A 178 16.77 -12.71 -17.15
N VAL A 179 17.24 -13.32 -16.07
CA VAL A 179 18.58 -13.92 -16.00
C VAL A 179 18.78 -14.99 -17.07
N SER A 180 17.82 -15.93 -17.22
CA SER A 180 17.90 -16.97 -18.24
C SER A 180 17.98 -16.40 -19.66
N ARG A 181 17.20 -15.35 -19.96
CA ARG A 181 17.24 -14.67 -21.26
C ARG A 181 18.57 -13.99 -21.51
N LEU A 182 19.14 -13.32 -20.49
CA LEU A 182 20.44 -12.64 -20.60
C LEU A 182 21.56 -13.63 -20.86
N ASN A 183 21.55 -14.79 -20.20
CA ASN A 183 22.57 -15.84 -20.36
C ASN A 183 22.50 -16.58 -21.71
N ARG A 184 21.35 -16.50 -22.42
CA ARG A 184 21.19 -17.08 -23.78
C ARG A 184 21.50 -16.08 -24.89
N ARG A 185 21.83 -14.85 -24.57
CA ARG A 185 22.07 -13.78 -25.55
C ARG A 185 23.43 -13.99 -26.23
N THR A 186 23.46 -13.81 -27.54
CA THR A 186 24.67 -13.86 -28.34
C THR A 186 24.77 -12.59 -29.19
N PRO A 187 25.82 -11.78 -29.03
CA PRO A 187 26.92 -11.92 -28.05
C PRO A 187 26.47 -11.70 -26.60
N LEU A 188 27.22 -12.26 -25.64
CA LEU A 188 26.98 -12.05 -24.22
C LEU A 188 27.15 -10.57 -23.86
N LEU A 189 26.36 -10.10 -22.91
CA LEU A 189 26.52 -8.76 -22.36
C LEU A 189 27.83 -8.66 -21.56
N ASP A 190 28.47 -7.49 -21.59
CA ASP A 190 29.54 -7.18 -20.67
C ASP A 190 29.04 -7.15 -19.21
N ALA A 191 29.97 -7.19 -18.25
CA ALA A 191 29.66 -7.24 -16.83
C ALA A 191 28.86 -6.01 -16.35
N LYS A 192 29.08 -4.83 -16.95
CA LYS A 192 28.39 -3.58 -16.59
C LYS A 192 26.95 -3.61 -17.06
N ALA A 193 26.71 -3.96 -18.32
CA ALA A 193 25.37 -4.09 -18.89
C ALA A 193 24.56 -5.18 -18.20
N TYR A 194 25.20 -6.32 -17.86
CA TYR A 194 24.55 -7.39 -17.09
C TYR A 194 24.11 -6.90 -15.69
N LYS A 195 25.00 -6.23 -14.95
CA LYS A 195 24.68 -5.63 -13.64
C LYS A 195 23.52 -4.64 -13.73
N GLN A 196 23.51 -3.77 -14.74
CA GLN A 196 22.39 -2.83 -14.95
C GLN A 196 21.07 -3.53 -15.22
N ALA A 197 21.08 -4.61 -16.01
CA ALA A 197 19.86 -5.37 -16.32
C ALA A 197 19.28 -6.12 -15.12
N VAL A 198 20.11 -6.53 -14.13
CA VAL A 198 19.64 -7.24 -12.93
C VAL A 198 19.47 -6.33 -11.71
N ALA A 199 19.99 -5.11 -11.73
CA ALA A 199 19.95 -4.17 -10.61
C ALA A 199 18.54 -3.93 -10.04
N PRO A 200 17.45 -3.77 -10.83
CA PRO A 200 16.10 -3.60 -10.30
C PRO A 200 15.64 -4.74 -9.39
N TRP A 201 16.14 -5.96 -9.63
CA TRP A 201 15.78 -7.17 -8.88
C TRP A 201 16.58 -7.32 -7.58
N LEU A 202 17.80 -6.79 -7.54
CA LEU A 202 18.65 -6.85 -6.35
C LEU A 202 18.05 -6.04 -5.20
N GLY A 203 17.34 -4.93 -5.50
CA GLY A 203 16.60 -4.16 -4.51
C GLY A 203 15.56 -5.00 -3.77
N TRP A 204 14.86 -5.89 -4.47
CA TRP A 204 13.90 -6.81 -3.85
C TRP A 204 14.58 -7.84 -2.93
N ALA A 205 15.70 -8.40 -3.37
CA ALA A 205 16.43 -9.41 -2.61
C ALA A 205 17.07 -8.85 -1.32
N LYS A 206 17.50 -7.60 -1.35
CA LYS A 206 18.16 -6.94 -0.19
C LYS A 206 17.21 -6.77 1.00
N HIS A 207 15.90 -6.73 0.77
CA HIS A 207 14.88 -6.45 1.79
C HIS A 207 13.96 -7.65 2.05
N SER A 208 14.32 -8.86 1.58
CA SER A 208 13.57 -10.11 1.80
C SER A 208 14.05 -10.89 3.01
#